data_62c15643755a2f9986d0092c9cf57d87
#
_entry.id   62c15643755a2f9986d0092c9cf57d87
#
_cell.length_a   1.000
_cell.length_b   1.000
_cell.length_c   1.000
_cell.angle_alpha   90.00
_cell.angle_beta   90.00
_cell.angle_gamma   90.00
#
_symmetry.space_group_name_H-M   'P 1'
#
loop_
_entity.id
_entity.type
_entity.pdbx_description
1 polymer ?
#
loop_
_entity_poly.entity_id
_entity_poly.type
_entity_poly.pdbx_seq_one_letter_code
_entity_poly.pdbx_strand_id
1 'polypeptide(L)'
;FIASTIRQEPQWDLTNHQTVAEAALIEFFKRMRPGDPANLENARQFLEEQLFDNRHYDLERVGRYKLNQKLDLMDRIPVSHRSITKWDIVYLIRRMILINNEVEDKDDIDHLGNRRVKTNGELIQNKLRIGLRRMERVIKERMSIRDQDQVSPVSLINIRPVVAALREFFG
;
A
#
# COMPACT_ATOMS: atom_id res chain seq x y z
N PHE A 1 8.56 -5.24 -25.14
CA PHE A 1 7.52 -5.32 -24.11
C PHE A 1 6.75 -4.00 -23.94
N ILE A 2 7.36 -2.92 -23.46
CA ILE A 2 6.65 -1.65 -23.19
C ILE A 2 5.89 -1.16 -24.42
N ALA A 3 6.51 -1.12 -25.59
CA ALA A 3 5.86 -0.68 -26.82
C ALA A 3 4.70 -1.59 -27.25
N SER A 4 4.80 -2.91 -27.07
CA SER A 4 3.71 -3.83 -27.38
C SER A 4 2.57 -3.71 -26.38
N THR A 5 2.85 -3.51 -25.10
CA THR A 5 1.84 -3.26 -24.07
C THR A 5 1.06 -1.98 -24.35
N ILE A 6 1.77 -0.89 -24.70
CA ILE A 6 1.13 0.38 -25.06
C ILE A 6 0.25 0.24 -26.31
N ARG A 7 0.67 -0.57 -27.30
CA ARG A 7 -0.13 -0.82 -28.51
C ARG A 7 -1.39 -1.64 -28.26
N GLN A 8 -1.42 -2.45 -27.21
CA GLN A 8 -2.60 -3.24 -26.84
C GLN A 8 -3.65 -2.42 -26.09
N GLU A 9 -3.25 -1.28 -25.51
CA GLU A 9 -4.20 -0.38 -24.87
C GLU A 9 -5.07 0.33 -25.93
N PRO A 10 -6.34 0.59 -25.64
CA PRO A 10 -7.20 1.35 -26.53
C PRO A 10 -6.58 2.71 -26.83
N GLN A 11 -6.76 3.18 -28.08
CA GLN A 11 -6.33 4.52 -28.44
C GLN A 11 -7.14 5.53 -27.60
N TRP A 12 -6.44 6.27 -26.78
CA TRP A 12 -7.07 7.31 -25.98
C TRP A 12 -7.44 8.49 -26.85
N ASP A 13 -8.66 8.97 -26.68
CA ASP A 13 -9.10 10.19 -27.34
C ASP A 13 -8.42 11.40 -26.68
N LEU A 14 -7.40 11.93 -27.36
CA LEU A 14 -6.66 13.12 -26.91
C LEU A 14 -7.29 14.44 -27.40
N THR A 15 -8.52 14.41 -27.95
CA THR A 15 -9.21 15.60 -28.46
C THR A 15 -9.44 16.67 -27.39
N ASN A 16 -9.44 16.30 -26.11
CA ASN A 16 -9.62 17.21 -24.98
C ASN A 16 -8.32 17.82 -24.44
N HIS A 17 -7.28 17.94 -25.25
CA HIS A 17 -5.99 18.52 -24.88
C HIS A 17 -5.27 17.80 -23.70
N GLN A 18 -5.62 16.57 -23.41
CA GLN A 18 -4.97 15.76 -22.40
C GLN A 18 -3.68 15.15 -22.96
N THR A 19 -2.65 15.14 -22.14
CA THR A 19 -1.43 14.40 -22.45
C THR A 19 -1.70 12.89 -22.30
N VAL A 20 -0.90 12.05 -22.96
CA VAL A 20 -0.98 10.58 -22.81
C VAL A 20 -0.86 10.15 -21.35
N ALA A 21 -0.03 10.84 -20.58
CA ALA A 21 0.14 10.56 -19.15
C ALA A 21 -1.14 10.86 -18.33
N GLU A 22 -1.83 11.93 -18.65
CA GLU A 22 -3.10 12.30 -17.99
C GLU A 22 -4.23 11.34 -18.37
N ALA A 23 -4.32 10.96 -19.63
CA ALA A 23 -5.27 9.96 -20.09
C ALA A 23 -5.03 8.61 -19.42
N ALA A 24 -3.77 8.18 -19.31
CA ALA A 24 -3.38 6.96 -18.60
C ALA A 24 -3.75 6.99 -17.11
N LEU A 25 -3.56 8.14 -16.46
CA LEU A 25 -3.89 8.32 -15.05
C LEU A 25 -5.40 8.24 -14.80
N ILE A 26 -6.20 8.85 -15.66
CA ILE A 26 -7.67 8.77 -15.60
C ILE A 26 -8.14 7.33 -15.84
N GLU A 27 -7.56 6.63 -16.81
CA GLU A 27 -7.90 5.23 -17.10
C GLU A 27 -7.51 4.30 -15.93
N PHE A 28 -6.34 4.52 -15.33
CA PHE A 28 -5.93 3.82 -14.12
C PHE A 28 -6.96 4.00 -13.00
N PHE A 29 -7.41 5.25 -12.77
CA PHE A 29 -8.40 5.54 -11.74
C PHE A 29 -9.74 4.84 -12.01
N LYS A 30 -10.24 4.86 -13.26
CA LYS A 30 -11.48 4.18 -13.65
C LYS A 30 -11.45 2.69 -13.40
N ARG A 31 -10.30 2.03 -13.68
CA ARG A 31 -10.12 0.59 -13.45
C ARG A 31 -10.05 0.24 -11.96
N MET A 32 -9.45 1.10 -11.15
CA MET A 32 -9.31 0.89 -9.71
C MET A 32 -10.58 1.26 -8.92
N ARG A 33 -11.34 2.24 -9.39
CA ARG A 33 -12.58 2.72 -8.78
C ARG A 33 -13.71 2.85 -9.81
N PRO A 34 -14.27 1.74 -10.27
CA PRO A 34 -15.38 1.77 -11.21
C PRO A 34 -16.60 2.43 -10.57
N GLY A 35 -17.18 3.42 -11.27
CA GLY A 35 -18.35 4.15 -10.81
C GLY A 35 -18.08 5.52 -10.17
N ASP A 36 -16.84 5.80 -9.76
CA ASP A 36 -16.49 7.12 -9.23
C ASP A 36 -16.20 8.11 -10.38
N PRO A 37 -16.51 9.41 -10.18
CA PRO A 37 -16.22 10.43 -11.19
C PRO A 37 -14.72 10.60 -11.40
N ALA A 38 -14.24 10.20 -12.57
CA ALA A 38 -12.84 10.23 -12.94
C ALA A 38 -12.46 11.60 -13.49
N ASN A 39 -11.84 12.43 -12.66
CA ASN A 39 -11.13 13.64 -13.08
C ASN A 39 -9.64 13.52 -12.82
N LEU A 40 -8.83 14.38 -13.43
CA LEU A 40 -7.38 14.33 -13.35
C LEU A 40 -6.87 14.54 -11.92
N GLU A 41 -7.46 15.43 -11.16
CA GLU A 41 -7.05 15.75 -9.79
C GLU A 41 -7.28 14.58 -8.85
N ASN A 42 -8.49 13.99 -8.87
CA ASN A 42 -8.83 12.80 -8.09
C ASN A 42 -7.94 11.61 -8.46
N ALA A 43 -7.67 11.43 -9.75
CA ALA A 43 -6.82 10.34 -10.23
C ALA A 43 -5.37 10.50 -9.77
N ARG A 44 -4.83 11.71 -9.78
CA ARG A 44 -3.48 12.02 -9.29
C ARG A 44 -3.39 11.82 -7.79
N GLN A 45 -4.33 12.39 -7.04
CA GLN A 45 -4.37 12.22 -5.58
C GLN A 45 -4.48 10.74 -5.20
N PHE A 46 -5.36 9.99 -5.86
CA PHE A 46 -5.53 8.56 -5.62
C PHE A 46 -4.24 7.77 -5.85
N LEU A 47 -3.52 8.03 -6.96
CA LEU A 47 -2.26 7.35 -7.25
C LEU A 47 -1.19 7.65 -6.19
N GLU A 48 -1.05 8.93 -5.80
CA GLU A 48 -0.09 9.35 -4.78
C GLU A 48 -0.40 8.71 -3.42
N GLU A 49 -1.65 8.71 -3.00
CA GLU A 49 -2.07 8.09 -1.73
C GLU A 49 -1.88 6.58 -1.72
N GLN A 50 -2.22 5.88 -2.81
CA GLN A 50 -2.17 4.42 -2.85
C GLN A 50 -0.76 3.85 -2.92
N LEU A 51 0.15 4.48 -3.64
CA LEU A 51 1.48 3.93 -3.90
C LEU A 51 2.60 4.66 -3.15
N PHE A 52 2.51 5.98 -2.99
CA PHE A 52 3.62 6.78 -2.49
C PHE A 52 3.44 7.27 -1.06
N ASP A 53 2.26 7.07 -0.44
CA ASP A 53 2.01 7.40 0.96
C ASP A 53 2.25 6.16 1.85
N ASN A 54 3.13 6.29 2.84
CA ASN A 54 3.47 5.22 3.79
C ASN A 54 2.32 4.83 4.73
N ARG A 55 1.23 5.60 4.78
CA ARG A 55 0.01 5.23 5.52
C ARG A 55 -0.76 4.11 4.82
N HIS A 56 -0.68 4.04 3.50
CA HIS A 56 -1.36 3.03 2.70
C HIS A 56 -0.42 1.93 2.22
N TYR A 57 0.82 2.29 1.86
CA TYR A 57 1.82 1.35 1.38
C TYR A 57 3.15 1.52 2.12
N ASP A 58 3.44 0.62 3.00
CA ASP A 58 4.63 0.66 3.86
C ASP A 58 5.45 -0.62 3.69
N LEU A 59 6.64 -0.48 3.13
CA LEU A 59 7.62 -1.56 2.96
C LEU A 59 8.32 -1.93 4.27
N GLU A 60 8.25 -1.07 5.28
CA GLU A 60 9.10 -1.10 6.45
C GLU A 60 10.61 -1.10 6.08
N ARG A 61 11.48 -1.16 7.09
CA ARG A 61 12.93 -1.09 6.84
C ARG A 61 13.47 -2.33 6.12
N VAL A 62 12.96 -3.50 6.50
CA VAL A 62 13.40 -4.78 5.91
C VAL A 62 12.96 -4.90 4.46
N GLY A 63 11.72 -4.57 4.14
CA GLY A 63 11.21 -4.58 2.76
C GLY A 63 11.97 -3.58 1.89
N ARG A 64 12.21 -2.35 2.39
CA ARG A 64 13.00 -1.34 1.66
C ARG A 64 14.44 -1.81 1.40
N TYR A 65 15.09 -2.38 2.40
CA TYR A 65 16.43 -2.92 2.24
C TYR A 65 16.49 -4.00 1.15
N LYS A 66 15.59 -4.98 1.22
CA LYS A 66 15.52 -6.08 0.23
C LYS A 66 15.19 -5.58 -1.17
N LEU A 67 14.26 -4.64 -1.30
CA LEU A 67 13.91 -4.05 -2.59
C LEU A 67 15.10 -3.30 -3.20
N ASN A 68 15.77 -2.47 -2.41
CA ASN A 68 16.97 -1.76 -2.84
C ASN A 68 18.09 -2.72 -3.28
N GLN A 69 18.31 -3.79 -2.50
CA GLN A 69 19.30 -4.81 -2.84
C GLN A 69 18.99 -5.49 -4.18
N LYS A 70 17.73 -5.87 -4.39
CA LYS A 70 17.31 -6.58 -5.62
C LYS A 70 17.27 -5.69 -6.86
N LEU A 71 17.01 -4.41 -6.69
CA LEU A 71 16.91 -3.45 -7.80
C LEU A 71 18.17 -2.59 -7.99
N ASP A 72 19.23 -2.86 -7.20
CA ASP A 72 20.47 -2.07 -7.24
C ASP A 72 20.25 -0.56 -6.99
N LEU A 73 19.45 -0.28 -5.95
CA LEU A 73 19.05 1.09 -5.56
C LEU A 73 19.62 1.53 -4.21
N MET A 74 20.61 0.80 -3.65
CA MET A 74 21.17 1.06 -2.32
C MET A 74 21.76 2.48 -2.20
N ASP A 75 22.42 2.95 -3.24
CA ASP A 75 23.05 4.29 -3.28
C ASP A 75 22.06 5.42 -3.60
N ARG A 76 20.85 5.09 -4.05
CA ARG A 76 19.87 6.08 -4.52
C ARG A 76 18.74 6.32 -3.54
N ILE A 77 18.30 5.29 -2.84
CA ILE A 77 17.15 5.36 -1.94
C ILE A 77 17.55 4.91 -0.54
N PRO A 78 17.47 5.78 0.46
CA PRO A 78 17.83 5.43 1.83
C PRO A 78 16.84 4.42 2.41
N VAL A 79 17.32 3.52 3.27
CA VAL A 79 16.51 2.50 3.95
C VAL A 79 15.43 3.10 4.88
N SER A 80 15.58 4.37 5.25
CA SER A 80 14.58 5.11 6.02
C SER A 80 13.34 5.48 5.19
N HIS A 81 13.44 5.49 3.85
CA HIS A 81 12.31 5.79 2.97
C HIS A 81 11.43 4.55 2.80
N ARG A 82 10.27 4.52 3.45
CA ARG A 82 9.44 3.31 3.60
C ARG A 82 8.36 3.13 2.54
N SER A 83 7.99 4.18 1.81
CA SER A 83 7.05 4.10 0.70
C SER A 83 7.73 3.76 -0.62
N ILE A 84 6.95 3.36 -1.62
CA ILE A 84 7.45 3.16 -2.99
C ILE A 84 7.83 4.52 -3.60
N THR A 85 8.84 4.52 -4.46
CA THR A 85 9.26 5.66 -5.27
C THR A 85 9.04 5.39 -6.76
N LYS A 86 9.06 6.44 -7.57
CA LYS A 86 9.00 6.29 -9.03
C LYS A 86 10.19 5.49 -9.59
N TRP A 87 11.34 5.58 -8.94
CA TRP A 87 12.53 4.78 -9.29
C TRP A 87 12.31 3.30 -9.07
N ASP A 88 11.67 2.92 -7.95
CA ASP A 88 11.33 1.52 -7.68
C ASP A 88 10.50 0.93 -8.82
N ILE A 89 9.50 1.66 -9.30
CA ILE A 89 8.61 1.20 -10.38
C ILE A 89 9.40 1.01 -11.68
N VAL A 90 10.24 1.97 -12.05
CA VAL A 90 11.05 1.89 -13.28
C VAL A 90 12.01 0.71 -13.24
N TYR A 91 12.73 0.54 -12.13
CA TYR A 91 13.70 -0.55 -11.99
C TYR A 91 13.02 -1.92 -11.86
N LEU A 92 11.85 -1.98 -11.21
CA LEU A 92 11.03 -3.19 -11.14
C LEU A 92 10.59 -3.65 -12.53
N ILE A 93 10.07 -2.73 -13.35
CA ILE A 93 9.69 -3.02 -14.75
C ILE A 93 10.92 -3.47 -15.55
N ARG A 94 12.06 -2.79 -15.40
CA ARG A 94 13.31 -3.20 -16.03
C ARG A 94 13.67 -4.64 -15.67
N ARG A 95 13.66 -5.00 -14.38
CA ARG A 95 13.95 -6.35 -13.91
C ARG A 95 12.98 -7.38 -14.45
N MET A 96 11.67 -7.07 -14.46
CA MET A 96 10.68 -7.96 -15.06
C MET A 96 10.97 -8.26 -16.54
N ILE A 97 11.40 -7.25 -17.30
CA ILE A 97 11.79 -7.42 -18.71
C ILE A 97 13.02 -8.30 -18.84
N LEU A 98 14.04 -8.11 -17.99
CA LEU A 98 15.26 -8.92 -18.01
C LEU A 98 14.98 -10.39 -17.68
N ILE A 99 14.17 -10.66 -16.68
CA ILE A 99 13.72 -12.02 -16.32
C ILE A 99 12.91 -12.66 -17.47
N ASN A 100 12.04 -11.89 -18.10
CA ASN A 100 11.23 -12.41 -19.19
C ASN A 100 12.04 -12.67 -20.50
N ASN A 101 13.17 -11.99 -20.66
CA ASN A 101 14.14 -12.24 -21.74
C ASN A 101 15.21 -13.29 -21.36
N GLU A 102 15.05 -13.96 -20.22
CA GLU A 102 16.00 -14.98 -19.73
C GLU A 102 17.45 -14.44 -19.54
N VAL A 103 17.59 -13.14 -19.28
CA VAL A 103 18.88 -12.50 -18.95
C VAL A 103 19.17 -12.58 -17.45
N GLU A 104 18.13 -12.56 -16.63
CA GLU A 104 18.20 -12.75 -15.18
C GLU A 104 17.30 -13.91 -14.75
N ASP A 105 17.71 -14.59 -13.70
CA ASP A 105 16.95 -15.69 -13.12
C ASP A 105 15.78 -15.18 -12.27
N LYS A 106 14.73 -16.01 -12.19
CA LYS A 106 13.60 -15.78 -11.28
C LYS A 106 14.04 -16.01 -9.84
N ASP A 107 13.50 -15.20 -8.94
CA ASP A 107 13.71 -15.42 -7.50
C ASP A 107 13.03 -16.72 -7.05
N ASP A 108 13.74 -17.52 -6.24
CA ASP A 108 13.14 -18.63 -5.50
C ASP A 108 12.30 -18.06 -4.35
N ILE A 109 10.97 -18.18 -4.50
CA ILE A 109 9.98 -17.66 -3.52
C ILE A 109 10.00 -18.45 -2.22
N ASP A 110 10.38 -19.71 -2.23
CA ASP A 110 10.36 -20.59 -1.06
C ASP A 110 11.66 -20.49 -0.25
N HIS A 111 12.70 -19.94 -0.83
CA HIS A 111 13.97 -19.72 -0.13
C HIS A 111 13.78 -18.74 1.04
N LEU A 112 14.20 -19.12 2.25
CA LEU A 112 14.07 -18.28 3.46
C LEU A 112 14.80 -16.93 3.39
N GLY A 113 15.74 -16.75 2.48
CA GLY A 113 16.32 -15.45 2.14
C GLY A 113 15.33 -14.48 1.47
N ASN A 114 14.29 -15.00 0.80
CA ASN A 114 13.25 -14.25 0.13
C ASN A 114 11.92 -14.23 0.91
N ARG A 115 11.73 -15.19 1.81
CA ARG A 115 10.53 -15.32 2.63
C ARG A 115 10.88 -14.99 4.10
N ARG A 116 10.26 -13.93 4.62
CA ARG A 116 10.48 -13.50 6.00
C ARG A 116 9.60 -14.30 6.97
N VAL A 117 10.23 -14.79 8.05
CA VAL A 117 9.51 -15.40 9.18
C VAL A 117 9.10 -14.31 10.17
N LYS A 118 7.81 -14.26 10.51
CA LYS A 118 7.30 -13.34 11.54
C LYS A 118 7.54 -13.91 12.93
N THR A 119 8.04 -13.08 13.83
CA THR A 119 8.20 -13.44 15.25
C THR A 119 6.84 -13.44 15.97
N ASN A 120 6.77 -14.14 17.11
CA ASN A 120 5.56 -14.15 17.95
C ASN A 120 5.17 -12.75 18.40
N GLY A 121 6.13 -11.90 18.75
CA GLY A 121 5.87 -10.52 19.13
C GLY A 121 5.21 -9.71 18.02
N GLU A 122 5.62 -9.89 16.78
CA GLU A 122 5.03 -9.24 15.62
C GLU A 122 3.59 -9.73 15.35
N LEU A 123 3.35 -11.02 15.51
CA LEU A 123 2.02 -11.61 15.36
C LEU A 123 1.05 -11.06 16.41
N ILE A 124 1.47 -11.00 17.68
CA ILE A 124 0.68 -10.43 18.79
C ILE A 124 0.44 -8.94 18.54
N GLN A 125 1.47 -8.18 18.13
CA GLN A 125 1.34 -6.76 17.81
C GLN A 125 0.26 -6.53 16.73
N ASN A 126 0.24 -7.33 15.69
CA ASN A 126 -0.74 -7.22 14.62
C ASN A 126 -2.18 -7.45 15.12
N LYS A 127 -2.37 -8.46 15.98
CA LYS A 127 -3.70 -8.72 16.62
C LYS A 127 -4.10 -7.61 17.58
N LEU A 128 -3.17 -7.13 18.39
CA LEU A 128 -3.40 -5.99 19.28
C LEU A 128 -3.82 -4.73 18.52
N ARG A 129 -3.13 -4.43 17.41
CA ARG A 129 -3.45 -3.29 16.53
C ARG A 129 -4.89 -3.38 15.99
N ILE A 130 -5.35 -4.57 15.60
CA ILE A 130 -6.73 -4.79 15.15
C ILE A 130 -7.72 -4.51 16.29
N GLY A 131 -7.45 -5.02 17.49
CA GLY A 131 -8.29 -4.77 18.68
C GLY A 131 -8.37 -3.29 19.04
N LEU A 132 -7.23 -2.57 19.00
CA LEU A 132 -7.17 -1.14 19.28
C LEU A 132 -7.93 -0.31 18.24
N ARG A 133 -7.83 -0.63 16.94
CA ARG A 133 -8.60 0.05 15.87
C ARG A 133 -10.12 -0.14 16.05
N ARG A 134 -10.56 -1.33 16.45
CA ARG A 134 -11.96 -1.59 16.76
C ARG A 134 -12.43 -0.77 17.97
N MET A 135 -11.60 -0.69 19.01
CA MET A 135 -11.88 0.13 20.18
C MET A 135 -11.94 1.62 19.84
N GLU A 136 -10.98 2.13 19.06
CA GLU A 136 -10.96 3.51 18.58
C GLU A 136 -12.25 3.88 17.83
N ARG A 137 -12.70 3.01 16.93
CA ARG A 137 -13.97 3.24 16.21
C ARG A 137 -15.15 3.39 17.16
N VAL A 138 -15.29 2.49 18.13
CA VAL A 138 -16.36 2.54 19.13
C VAL A 138 -16.27 3.81 19.99
N ILE A 139 -15.07 4.26 20.34
CA ILE A 139 -14.87 5.51 21.08
C ILE A 139 -15.36 6.70 20.24
N LYS A 140 -14.97 6.79 18.97
CA LYS A 140 -15.41 7.84 18.04
C LYS A 140 -16.93 7.87 17.87
N GLU A 141 -17.56 6.71 17.71
CA GLU A 141 -19.01 6.58 17.63
C GLU A 141 -19.70 7.07 18.91
N ARG A 142 -19.17 6.71 20.08
CA ARG A 142 -19.73 7.17 21.38
C ARG A 142 -19.55 8.66 21.61
N MET A 143 -18.40 9.22 21.19
CA MET A 143 -18.14 10.66 21.29
C MET A 143 -19.08 11.48 20.41
N SER A 144 -19.49 10.95 19.25
CA SER A 144 -20.41 11.67 18.35
C SER A 144 -21.86 11.67 18.82
N ILE A 145 -22.25 10.74 19.69
CA ILE A 145 -23.65 10.56 20.13
C ILE A 145 -23.90 11.20 21.51
N ARG A 146 -22.88 11.38 22.34
CA ARG A 146 -23.03 11.87 23.73
C ARG A 146 -22.75 13.36 23.82
N ASP A 147 -23.48 14.00 24.74
CA ASP A 147 -23.22 15.39 25.14
C ASP A 147 -21.83 15.51 25.79
N GLN A 148 -21.09 16.53 25.42
CA GLN A 148 -19.71 16.74 25.86
C GLN A 148 -19.55 16.83 27.40
N ASP A 149 -20.57 17.35 28.10
CA ASP A 149 -20.53 17.53 29.54
C ASP A 149 -20.64 16.22 30.33
N GLN A 150 -21.05 15.11 29.69
CA GLN A 150 -21.21 13.80 30.33
C GLN A 150 -20.15 12.77 29.95
N VAL A 151 -19.13 13.19 29.19
CA VAL A 151 -18.13 12.28 28.67
C VAL A 151 -16.93 12.18 29.60
N SER A 152 -16.66 10.96 30.07
CA SER A 152 -15.42 10.63 30.79
C SER A 152 -14.63 9.55 30.03
N PRO A 153 -13.31 9.47 30.17
CA PRO A 153 -12.51 8.41 29.55
C PRO A 153 -13.01 7.00 29.89
N VAL A 154 -13.41 6.78 31.12
CA VAL A 154 -13.94 5.49 31.59
C VAL A 154 -15.25 5.11 30.90
N SER A 155 -16.12 6.08 30.62
CA SER A 155 -17.42 5.84 29.97
C SER A 155 -17.27 5.57 28.45
N LEU A 156 -16.18 6.02 27.84
CA LEU A 156 -15.91 5.84 26.42
C LEU A 156 -15.15 4.55 26.12
N ILE A 157 -14.17 4.21 26.97
CA ILE A 157 -13.26 3.10 26.72
C ILE A 157 -13.95 1.76 27.01
N ASN A 158 -13.91 0.87 26.02
CA ASN A 158 -14.33 -0.51 26.16
C ASN A 158 -13.18 -1.44 25.74
N ILE A 159 -12.62 -2.18 26.69
CA ILE A 159 -11.47 -3.08 26.44
C ILE A 159 -11.85 -4.40 25.77
N ARG A 160 -13.16 -4.73 25.69
CA ARG A 160 -13.62 -6.02 25.13
C ARG A 160 -13.09 -6.33 23.71
N PRO A 161 -13.04 -5.38 22.76
CA PRO A 161 -12.48 -5.64 21.42
C PRO A 161 -11.02 -6.04 21.44
N VAL A 162 -10.23 -5.47 22.37
CA VAL A 162 -8.81 -5.79 22.52
C VAL A 162 -8.64 -7.19 23.13
N VAL A 163 -9.38 -7.48 24.20
CA VAL A 163 -9.38 -8.79 24.83
C VAL A 163 -9.84 -9.88 23.86
N ALA A 164 -10.88 -9.63 23.07
CA ALA A 164 -11.37 -10.57 22.07
C ALA A 164 -10.31 -10.85 20.98
N ALA A 165 -9.62 -9.82 20.50
CA ALA A 165 -8.56 -9.97 19.50
C ALA A 165 -7.36 -10.80 20.02
N LEU A 166 -6.99 -10.62 21.29
CA LEU A 166 -5.94 -11.41 21.93
C LEU A 166 -6.39 -12.86 22.18
N ARG A 167 -7.62 -13.07 22.67
CA ARG A 167 -8.17 -14.43 22.83
C ARG A 167 -8.24 -15.18 21.50
N GLU A 168 -8.67 -14.53 20.43
CA GLU A 168 -8.67 -15.12 19.07
C GLU A 168 -7.28 -15.56 18.61
N PHE A 169 -6.23 -14.89 19.10
CA PHE A 169 -4.85 -15.27 18.76
C PHE A 169 -4.39 -16.55 19.48
N PHE A 170 -4.82 -16.75 20.73
CA PHE A 170 -4.37 -17.88 21.56
C PHE A 170 -5.35 -19.08 21.57
N GLY A 171 -6.53 -18.94 21.08
CA GLY A 171 -7.56 -19.97 21.13
C GLY A 171 -8.39 -20.13 19.95
#